data_67abef29124336fa6f403f8f9f63364a
#
_entry.id   67abef29124336fa6f403f8f9f63364a
#
_cell.length_a   1.000
_cell.length_b   1.000
_cell.length_c   1.000
_cell.angle_alpha   90.00
_cell.angle_beta   90.00
_cell.angle_gamma   90.00
#
_symmetry.space_group_name_H-M   'P 1'
#
loop_
_entity.id
_entity.type
_entity.pdbx_description
1 polymer ?
#
loop_
_entity_poly.entity_id
_entity_poly.type
_entity_poly.pdbx_seq_one_letter_code
_entity_poly.pdbx_strand_id
1 'polypeptide(L)'
;MLTKTVLEPLCVPGTATLMEVLAQMDQAVSKGLTAGIALVVDEAGSLIGTITDGDIRRSSIEYQSFDILAKDLMNPDPITFPDSYSFKEILEELPHILKSKGRNSKKYLSKVLLIDEEKRPTRIIEYHQLWEQRVASHRHVVVLGMGYVGFTLALVLADRGFQTTGFEIDESRVDALKKGHSYIHERGLDELFKRQLNKNFLPSAELPDDGDVFIISVGTPVNKKEGEPLPTPELGFLKSAAEMVGKKLKSGNLVILRSTVPVGTTREVVLPVLEKASGLKGGEDFHLSFAPERTAEGKAVKELRELPQMIGGLNEESVEATAALFRDLTPAIVRLKTIEQAEIAKLLNNCFRDLKFSFANYVTQIAEHYNVDIVETIRAANQGYPRDPIPLPSPGVGGACLTKDP
;
A
#
# COMPACT_ATOMS: atom_id res chain seq x y z
N MET A 1 -23.85 11.33 -10.61
CA MET A 1 -25.04 10.80 -9.90
C MET A 1 -24.85 9.29 -9.79
N LEU A 2 -24.71 8.77 -8.59
CA LEU A 2 -24.54 7.33 -8.36
C LEU A 2 -25.92 6.69 -8.36
N THR A 3 -26.12 5.65 -9.16
CA THR A 3 -27.38 4.89 -9.29
C THR A 3 -27.78 4.30 -7.94
N LYS A 4 -29.05 4.49 -7.54
CA LYS A 4 -29.62 3.81 -6.36
C LYS A 4 -29.53 2.30 -6.58
N THR A 5 -28.88 1.61 -5.69
CA THR A 5 -28.80 0.15 -5.69
C THR A 5 -30.06 -0.38 -4.99
N VAL A 6 -30.77 -1.33 -5.62
CA VAL A 6 -31.92 -1.96 -4.98
C VAL A 6 -31.41 -2.92 -3.91
N LEU A 7 -31.51 -2.54 -2.64
CA LEU A 7 -31.02 -3.33 -1.48
C LEU A 7 -32.10 -4.28 -0.90
N GLU A 8 -33.31 -4.26 -1.46
CA GLU A 8 -34.41 -5.13 -1.03
C GLU A 8 -34.02 -6.62 -0.88
N PRO A 9 -33.18 -7.20 -1.78
CA PRO A 9 -32.73 -8.58 -1.61
C PRO A 9 -31.79 -8.83 -0.41
N LEU A 10 -31.29 -7.80 0.25
CA LEU A 10 -30.49 -7.91 1.48
C LEU A 10 -31.32 -7.66 2.74
N CYS A 11 -32.57 -7.20 2.60
CA CYS A 11 -33.43 -6.86 3.70
C CYS A 11 -34.16 -8.10 4.24
N VAL A 12 -34.17 -8.24 5.56
CA VAL A 12 -34.90 -9.27 6.29
C VAL A 12 -35.72 -8.65 7.41
N PRO A 13 -36.92 -9.16 7.75
CA PRO A 13 -37.65 -8.70 8.92
C PRO A 13 -36.97 -9.18 10.20
N GLY A 14 -37.14 -8.46 11.30
CA GLY A 14 -36.60 -8.85 12.62
C GLY A 14 -37.11 -10.21 13.13
N THR A 15 -38.22 -10.71 12.57
CA THR A 15 -38.80 -12.01 12.87
C THR A 15 -38.26 -13.18 12.04
N ALA A 16 -37.38 -12.91 11.04
CA ALA A 16 -36.76 -13.95 10.25
C ALA A 16 -35.84 -14.83 11.11
N THR A 17 -35.83 -16.12 10.86
CA THR A 17 -34.91 -17.07 11.47
C THR A 17 -33.50 -16.96 10.88
N LEU A 18 -32.49 -17.45 11.57
CA LEU A 18 -31.11 -17.48 11.05
C LEU A 18 -31.01 -18.21 9.70
N MET A 19 -31.78 -19.29 9.50
CA MET A 19 -31.82 -20.00 8.22
C MET A 19 -32.36 -19.12 7.09
N GLU A 20 -33.41 -18.35 7.36
CA GLU A 20 -33.98 -17.41 6.39
C GLU A 20 -33.00 -16.27 6.08
N VAL A 21 -32.28 -15.77 7.11
CA VAL A 21 -31.22 -14.76 6.93
C VAL A 21 -30.11 -15.28 6.00
N LEU A 22 -29.61 -16.50 6.26
CA LEU A 22 -28.58 -17.12 5.42
C LEU A 22 -29.05 -17.33 3.96
N ALA A 23 -30.27 -17.84 3.80
CA ALA A 23 -30.85 -18.04 2.47
C ALA A 23 -30.99 -16.69 1.70
N GLN A 24 -31.38 -15.63 2.41
CA GLN A 24 -31.51 -14.31 1.82
C GLN A 24 -30.15 -13.72 1.43
N MET A 25 -29.12 -13.88 2.29
CA MET A 25 -27.74 -13.44 1.98
C MET A 25 -27.19 -14.14 0.74
N ASP A 26 -27.42 -15.45 0.60
CA ASP A 26 -26.96 -16.24 -0.55
C ASP A 26 -27.71 -15.85 -1.84
N GLN A 27 -29.01 -15.63 -1.75
CA GLN A 27 -29.81 -15.13 -2.87
C GLN A 27 -29.37 -13.74 -3.32
N ALA A 28 -28.99 -12.85 -2.40
CA ALA A 28 -28.52 -11.50 -2.74
C ALA A 28 -27.22 -11.54 -3.53
N VAL A 29 -26.29 -12.45 -3.17
CA VAL A 29 -25.04 -12.68 -3.92
C VAL A 29 -25.33 -13.14 -5.34
N SER A 30 -26.29 -14.04 -5.52
CA SER A 30 -26.68 -14.51 -6.86
C SER A 30 -27.23 -13.38 -7.77
N LYS A 31 -27.75 -12.31 -7.17
CA LYS A 31 -28.21 -11.08 -7.84
C LYS A 31 -27.12 -10.02 -8.00
N GLY A 32 -25.85 -10.34 -7.69
CA GLY A 32 -24.71 -9.43 -7.85
C GLY A 32 -24.57 -8.40 -6.72
N LEU A 33 -25.24 -8.61 -5.59
CA LEU A 33 -25.10 -7.74 -4.42
C LEU A 33 -23.93 -8.19 -3.53
N THR A 34 -23.52 -7.30 -2.62
CA THR A 34 -22.38 -7.57 -1.72
C THR A 34 -22.66 -8.75 -0.79
N ALA A 35 -21.67 -9.61 -0.62
CA ALA A 35 -21.73 -10.77 0.27
C ALA A 35 -21.57 -10.38 1.76
N GLY A 36 -21.98 -11.28 2.65
CA GLY A 36 -21.61 -11.25 4.07
C GLY A 36 -22.34 -10.21 4.94
N ILE A 37 -23.50 -9.71 4.49
CA ILE A 37 -24.33 -8.80 5.29
C ILE A 37 -25.82 -9.00 4.98
N ALA A 38 -26.67 -8.95 6.02
CA ALA A 38 -28.11 -8.77 5.91
C ALA A 38 -28.54 -7.49 6.66
N LEU A 39 -29.54 -6.81 6.13
CA LEU A 39 -30.12 -5.59 6.66
C LEU A 39 -31.42 -5.94 7.37
N VAL A 40 -31.50 -5.76 8.68
CA VAL A 40 -32.73 -6.01 9.41
C VAL A 40 -33.58 -4.77 9.39
N VAL A 41 -34.81 -4.89 8.87
CA VAL A 41 -35.74 -3.77 8.70
C VAL A 41 -37.05 -4.02 9.44
N ASP A 42 -37.74 -2.94 9.80
CA ASP A 42 -39.10 -2.98 10.32
C ASP A 42 -40.17 -3.07 9.21
N GLU A 43 -41.44 -3.05 9.59
CA GLU A 43 -42.56 -3.09 8.65
C GLU A 43 -42.64 -1.89 7.70
N ALA A 44 -42.05 -0.75 8.09
CA ALA A 44 -41.94 0.45 7.26
C ALA A 44 -40.73 0.44 6.31
N GLY A 45 -39.86 -0.60 6.42
CA GLY A 45 -38.60 -0.72 5.67
C GLY A 45 -37.46 0.09 6.24
N SER A 46 -37.61 0.63 7.46
CA SER A 46 -36.53 1.37 8.13
C SER A 46 -35.55 0.39 8.76
N LEU A 47 -34.25 0.71 8.68
CA LEU A 47 -33.16 -0.11 9.20
C LEU A 47 -33.19 -0.12 10.72
N ILE A 48 -33.30 -1.31 11.33
CA ILE A 48 -33.25 -1.53 12.78
C ILE A 48 -31.99 -2.24 13.23
N GLY A 49 -31.21 -2.80 12.30
CA GLY A 49 -29.95 -3.46 12.61
C GLY A 49 -29.29 -4.10 11.40
N THR A 50 -28.12 -4.70 11.61
CA THR A 50 -27.38 -5.47 10.59
C THR A 50 -26.89 -6.79 11.14
N ILE A 51 -26.82 -7.81 10.31
CA ILE A 51 -26.22 -9.11 10.63
C ILE A 51 -25.08 -9.35 9.63
N THR A 52 -23.89 -9.65 10.13
CA THR A 52 -22.72 -10.00 9.33
C THR A 52 -22.32 -11.46 9.49
N ASP A 53 -21.48 -12.00 8.61
CA ASP A 53 -20.92 -13.36 8.76
C ASP A 53 -20.24 -13.54 10.14
N GLY A 54 -19.64 -12.46 10.66
CA GLY A 54 -19.04 -12.47 11.99
C GLY A 54 -20.08 -12.62 13.11
N ASP A 55 -21.25 -12.03 12.97
CA ASP A 55 -22.35 -12.15 13.94
C ASP A 55 -22.92 -13.56 13.89
N ILE A 56 -23.17 -14.08 12.70
CA ILE A 56 -23.65 -15.45 12.49
C ILE A 56 -22.70 -16.48 13.11
N ARG A 57 -21.41 -16.35 12.84
CA ARG A 57 -20.40 -17.28 13.38
C ARG A 57 -20.34 -17.25 14.92
N ARG A 58 -20.42 -16.05 15.54
CA ARG A 58 -20.46 -15.93 17.00
C ARG A 58 -21.70 -16.58 17.60
N SER A 59 -22.84 -16.29 17.03
CA SER A 59 -24.13 -16.83 17.49
C SER A 59 -24.23 -18.33 17.31
N SER A 60 -23.71 -18.89 16.22
CA SER A 60 -23.67 -20.34 15.99
C SER A 60 -22.85 -21.08 17.07
N ILE A 61 -21.81 -20.43 17.63
CA ILE A 61 -21.01 -20.99 18.73
C ILE A 61 -21.77 -20.87 20.06
N GLU A 62 -22.48 -19.76 20.27
CA GLU A 62 -23.14 -19.46 21.53
C GLU A 62 -24.47 -20.23 21.73
N TYR A 63 -25.28 -20.27 20.69
CA TYR A 63 -26.67 -20.79 20.80
C TYR A 63 -26.87 -22.19 20.24
N GLN A 64 -25.99 -22.67 19.35
CA GLN A 64 -26.05 -24.00 18.72
C GLN A 64 -27.42 -24.33 18.07
N SER A 65 -28.17 -23.31 17.63
CA SER A 65 -29.49 -23.41 17.01
C SER A 65 -29.60 -22.47 15.82
N PHE A 66 -30.38 -22.86 14.82
CA PHE A 66 -30.72 -22.04 13.65
C PHE A 66 -32.09 -21.35 13.74
N ASP A 67 -32.84 -21.57 14.84
CA ASP A 67 -34.16 -20.98 15.05
C ASP A 67 -34.13 -19.61 15.72
N ILE A 68 -32.94 -19.03 15.89
CA ILE A 68 -32.73 -17.70 16.47
C ILE A 68 -33.27 -16.64 15.52
N LEU A 69 -33.96 -15.65 16.03
CA LEU A 69 -34.55 -14.58 15.25
C LEU A 69 -33.50 -13.50 14.88
N ALA A 70 -33.66 -12.89 13.74
CA ALA A 70 -32.78 -11.84 13.23
C ALA A 70 -32.60 -10.67 14.23
N LYS A 71 -33.67 -10.27 14.93
CA LYS A 71 -33.65 -9.22 15.96
C LYS A 71 -32.75 -9.55 17.17
N ASP A 72 -32.57 -10.84 17.47
CA ASP A 72 -31.76 -11.30 18.61
C ASP A 72 -30.28 -11.47 18.22
N LEU A 73 -30.00 -11.57 16.91
CA LEU A 73 -28.66 -11.70 16.33
C LEU A 73 -28.05 -10.37 15.87
N MET A 74 -28.89 -9.41 15.49
CA MET A 74 -28.44 -8.20 14.82
C MET A 74 -27.60 -7.31 15.73
N ASN A 75 -26.69 -6.57 15.10
CA ASN A 75 -26.14 -5.36 15.68
C ASN A 75 -27.20 -4.25 15.57
N PRO A 76 -27.79 -3.77 16.68
CA PRO A 76 -28.86 -2.77 16.64
C PRO A 76 -28.35 -1.35 16.41
N ASP A 77 -27.03 -1.14 16.44
CA ASP A 77 -26.40 0.16 16.28
C ASP A 77 -25.31 0.12 15.17
N PRO A 78 -25.71 -0.15 13.89
CA PRO A 78 -24.79 -0.13 12.78
C PRO A 78 -24.27 1.28 12.49
N ILE A 79 -23.13 1.38 11.81
CA ILE A 79 -22.61 2.65 11.33
C ILE A 79 -23.34 3.02 10.04
N THR A 80 -24.08 4.13 10.10
CA THR A 80 -24.85 4.65 8.97
C THR A 80 -24.51 6.12 8.72
N PHE A 81 -24.67 6.57 7.48
CA PHE A 81 -24.58 7.95 7.07
C PHE A 81 -25.79 8.35 6.22
N PRO A 82 -26.16 9.63 6.17
CA PRO A 82 -27.15 10.11 5.23
C PRO A 82 -26.78 9.80 3.79
N ASP A 83 -27.74 9.45 2.96
CA ASP A 83 -27.49 9.17 1.53
C ASP A 83 -27.10 10.41 0.72
N SER A 84 -27.33 11.59 1.27
CA SER A 84 -26.87 12.88 0.75
C SER A 84 -25.37 13.11 0.93
N TYR A 85 -24.70 12.38 1.83
CA TYR A 85 -23.27 12.57 2.08
C TYR A 85 -22.43 12.19 0.88
N SER A 86 -21.45 13.04 0.58
CA SER A 86 -20.35 12.71 -0.32
C SER A 86 -19.36 11.72 0.35
N PHE A 87 -18.58 11.03 -0.45
CA PHE A 87 -17.51 10.15 0.07
C PHE A 87 -16.52 10.89 0.97
N LYS A 88 -16.26 12.19 0.71
CA LYS A 88 -15.39 13.03 1.51
C LYS A 88 -15.96 13.24 2.91
N GLU A 89 -17.23 13.62 3.01
CA GLU A 89 -17.91 13.82 4.27
C GLU A 89 -17.95 12.55 5.11
N ILE A 90 -18.22 11.39 4.47
CA ILE A 90 -18.19 10.08 5.15
C ILE A 90 -16.79 9.80 5.73
N LEU A 91 -15.73 10.04 4.97
CA LEU A 91 -14.35 9.76 5.41
C LEU A 91 -13.86 10.72 6.50
N GLU A 92 -14.35 11.96 6.51
CA GLU A 92 -14.02 12.94 7.56
C GLU A 92 -14.74 12.61 8.87
N GLU A 93 -15.98 12.13 8.81
CA GLU A 93 -16.80 11.89 10.00
C GLU A 93 -16.64 10.47 10.58
N LEU A 94 -16.31 9.49 9.75
CA LEU A 94 -16.18 8.08 10.14
C LEU A 94 -15.26 7.84 11.35
N PRO A 95 -14.05 8.44 11.46
CA PRO A 95 -13.19 8.26 12.63
C PRO A 95 -13.86 8.75 13.93
N HIS A 96 -14.59 9.85 13.86
CA HIS A 96 -15.30 10.41 15.01
C HIS A 96 -16.44 9.49 15.48
N ILE A 97 -17.19 8.92 14.54
CA ILE A 97 -18.27 7.97 14.84
C ILE A 97 -17.71 6.66 15.43
N LEU A 98 -16.63 6.13 14.86
CA LEU A 98 -15.97 4.94 15.40
C LEU A 98 -15.50 5.15 16.84
N LYS A 99 -14.88 6.29 17.12
CA LYS A 99 -14.41 6.65 18.47
C LYS A 99 -15.57 6.84 19.46
N SER A 100 -16.64 7.51 19.06
CA SER A 100 -17.82 7.73 19.91
C SER A 100 -18.54 6.43 20.27
N LYS A 101 -18.51 5.42 19.36
CA LYS A 101 -19.11 4.10 19.59
C LYS A 101 -18.19 3.11 20.33
N GLY A 102 -17.03 3.59 20.85
CA GLY A 102 -16.08 2.74 21.58
C GLY A 102 -15.52 1.60 20.73
N ARG A 103 -15.68 1.69 19.41
CA ARG A 103 -15.14 0.73 18.45
C ARG A 103 -13.72 1.14 18.12
N ASN A 104 -12.80 0.86 19.06
CA ASN A 104 -11.39 0.88 18.74
C ASN A 104 -11.15 -0.05 17.55
N SER A 105 -10.30 0.35 16.65
CA SER A 105 -9.96 -0.19 15.31
C SER A 105 -9.83 -1.71 15.15
N LYS A 106 -9.97 -2.48 16.18
CA LYS A 106 -9.88 -3.95 16.17
C LYS A 106 -11.09 -4.68 15.59
N LYS A 107 -12.16 -3.97 15.20
CA LYS A 107 -13.32 -4.57 14.54
C LYS A 107 -13.51 -3.91 13.17
N TYR A 108 -13.14 -4.63 12.14
CA TYR A 108 -13.34 -4.35 10.72
C TYR A 108 -14.66 -3.67 10.42
N LEU A 109 -14.61 -2.43 9.92
CA LEU A 109 -15.70 -1.85 9.19
C LEU A 109 -15.47 -2.14 7.71
N SER A 110 -15.94 -3.29 7.24
CA SER A 110 -15.82 -3.65 5.82
C SER A 110 -16.83 -2.92 4.94
N LYS A 111 -17.94 -2.47 5.52
CA LYS A 111 -19.06 -1.86 4.81
C LYS A 111 -19.64 -0.67 5.56
N VAL A 112 -20.01 0.37 4.80
CA VAL A 112 -20.70 1.57 5.28
C VAL A 112 -22.08 1.61 4.67
N LEU A 113 -23.09 1.87 5.49
CA LEU A 113 -24.48 1.95 5.07
C LEU A 113 -24.89 3.40 4.86
N LEU A 114 -25.57 3.68 3.77
CA LEU A 114 -26.27 4.96 3.57
C LEU A 114 -27.77 4.74 3.74
N ILE A 115 -28.41 5.70 4.43
CA ILE A 115 -29.82 5.70 4.73
C ILE A 115 -30.46 7.03 4.30
N ASP A 116 -31.74 6.97 3.92
CA ASP A 116 -32.56 8.16 3.66
C ASP A 116 -33.09 8.80 4.98
N GLU A 117 -33.92 9.84 4.83
CA GLU A 117 -34.54 10.56 5.97
C GLU A 117 -35.48 9.66 6.78
N GLU A 118 -36.10 8.64 6.17
CA GLU A 118 -36.94 7.63 6.80
C GLU A 118 -36.15 6.45 7.35
N LYS A 119 -34.79 6.56 7.40
CA LYS A 119 -33.84 5.51 7.81
C LYS A 119 -33.89 4.24 6.93
N ARG A 120 -34.38 4.31 5.72
CA ARG A 120 -34.35 3.17 4.80
C ARG A 120 -32.98 3.03 4.19
N PRO A 121 -32.42 1.82 4.09
CA PRO A 121 -31.13 1.60 3.49
C PRO A 121 -31.17 1.90 1.98
N THR A 122 -30.32 2.80 1.51
CA THR A 122 -30.27 3.24 0.11
C THR A 122 -29.06 2.74 -0.62
N ARG A 123 -27.95 2.52 0.08
CA ARG A 123 -26.69 2.05 -0.48
C ARG A 123 -25.80 1.38 0.54
N ILE A 124 -25.04 0.40 0.08
CA ILE A 124 -23.88 -0.16 0.80
C ILE A 124 -22.64 0.25 0.03
N ILE A 125 -21.66 0.79 0.74
CA ILE A 125 -20.36 1.13 0.20
C ILE A 125 -19.33 0.26 0.91
N GLU A 126 -18.54 -0.47 0.16
CA GLU A 126 -17.41 -1.20 0.73
C GLU A 126 -16.33 -0.20 1.13
N TYR A 127 -15.70 -0.41 2.29
CA TYR A 127 -14.73 0.54 2.83
C TYR A 127 -13.58 0.83 1.84
N HIS A 128 -13.16 -0.19 1.07
CA HIS A 128 -12.14 0.00 0.04
C HIS A 128 -12.63 0.92 -1.11
N GLN A 129 -13.93 0.92 -1.46
CA GLN A 129 -14.49 1.83 -2.48
C GLN A 129 -14.46 3.29 -2.03
N LEU A 130 -14.65 3.56 -0.73
CA LEU A 130 -14.45 4.91 -0.18
C LEU A 130 -13.00 5.37 -0.41
N TRP A 131 -12.05 4.47 -0.24
CA TRP A 131 -10.65 4.73 -0.50
C TRP A 131 -10.34 4.88 -2.00
N GLU A 132 -10.90 4.03 -2.84
CA GLU A 132 -10.71 4.10 -4.30
C GLU A 132 -11.18 5.43 -4.89
N GLN A 133 -12.34 5.93 -4.48
CA GLN A 133 -12.85 7.22 -4.95
C GLN A 133 -12.08 8.43 -4.39
N ARG A 134 -11.51 8.30 -3.19
CA ARG A 134 -10.58 9.30 -2.67
C ARG A 134 -9.25 9.31 -3.44
N VAL A 135 -8.83 8.16 -3.99
CA VAL A 135 -7.60 8.01 -4.80
C VAL A 135 -7.75 8.55 -6.22
N ALA A 136 -8.94 8.43 -6.80
CA ALA A 136 -9.12 8.52 -8.26
C ALA A 136 -8.95 9.91 -8.89
N SER A 137 -8.86 11.04 -8.16
CA SER A 137 -8.70 12.32 -8.84
C SER A 137 -8.12 13.50 -8.08
N HIS A 138 -7.99 13.46 -6.74
CA HIS A 138 -7.64 14.67 -5.97
C HIS A 138 -6.64 14.46 -4.82
N ARG A 139 -5.92 13.33 -4.75
CA ARG A 139 -4.94 13.12 -3.68
C ARG A 139 -3.65 13.86 -3.97
N HIS A 140 -3.21 14.57 -2.95
CA HIS A 140 -1.87 15.12 -2.92
C HIS A 140 -0.88 14.07 -2.42
N VAL A 141 -0.02 13.59 -3.32
CA VAL A 141 1.04 12.62 -3.01
C VAL A 141 2.35 13.37 -2.80
N VAL A 142 2.96 13.15 -1.66
CA VAL A 142 4.25 13.74 -1.30
C VAL A 142 5.31 12.64 -1.30
N VAL A 143 6.29 12.74 -2.18
CA VAL A 143 7.41 11.80 -2.25
C VAL A 143 8.64 12.44 -1.62
N LEU A 144 9.15 11.84 -0.54
CA LEU A 144 10.32 12.31 0.18
C LEU A 144 11.59 11.65 -0.35
N GLY A 145 12.55 12.47 -0.78
CA GLY A 145 13.80 12.05 -1.38
C GLY A 145 13.70 11.95 -2.90
N MET A 146 14.33 12.91 -3.60
CA MET A 146 14.36 13.00 -5.07
C MET A 146 15.61 12.33 -5.65
N GLY A 147 16.05 11.22 -5.05
CA GLY A 147 17.00 10.30 -5.67
C GLY A 147 16.37 9.51 -6.81
N TYR A 148 17.10 8.54 -7.35
CA TYR A 148 16.67 7.73 -8.49
C TYR A 148 15.27 7.14 -8.34
N VAL A 149 15.01 6.49 -7.19
CA VAL A 149 13.72 5.82 -6.90
C VAL A 149 12.58 6.82 -6.70
N GLY A 150 12.80 7.85 -5.87
CA GLY A 150 11.72 8.79 -5.54
C GLY A 150 11.35 9.70 -6.71
N PHE A 151 12.32 10.21 -7.44
CA PHE A 151 12.07 11.10 -8.58
C PHE A 151 11.36 10.38 -9.73
N THR A 152 11.79 9.16 -10.07
CA THR A 152 11.12 8.36 -11.11
C THR A 152 9.68 8.03 -10.72
N LEU A 153 9.44 7.63 -9.47
CA LEU A 153 8.09 7.36 -8.97
C LEU A 153 7.22 8.62 -8.97
N ALA A 154 7.74 9.74 -8.47
CA ALA A 154 6.99 11.00 -8.41
C ALA A 154 6.50 11.45 -9.79
N LEU A 155 7.35 11.32 -10.82
CA LEU A 155 6.97 11.65 -12.19
C LEU A 155 5.96 10.66 -12.79
N VAL A 156 6.07 9.38 -12.49
CA VAL A 156 5.08 8.39 -12.95
C VAL A 156 3.73 8.61 -12.29
N LEU A 157 3.68 8.97 -10.99
CA LEU A 157 2.46 9.37 -10.29
C LEU A 157 1.84 10.63 -10.92
N ALA A 158 2.64 11.66 -11.15
CA ALA A 158 2.20 12.88 -11.81
C ALA A 158 1.64 12.62 -13.22
N ASP A 159 2.23 11.68 -13.98
CA ASP A 159 1.76 11.29 -15.32
C ASP A 159 0.40 10.55 -15.28
N ARG A 160 0.08 9.94 -14.17
CA ARG A 160 -1.25 9.34 -13.90
C ARG A 160 -2.28 10.34 -13.40
N GLY A 161 -1.89 11.62 -13.24
CA GLY A 161 -2.78 12.70 -12.86
C GLY A 161 -2.81 13.03 -11.37
N PHE A 162 -2.00 12.36 -10.54
CA PHE A 162 -1.89 12.72 -9.13
C PHE A 162 -1.17 14.07 -8.98
N GLN A 163 -1.69 14.93 -8.10
CA GLN A 163 -0.93 16.09 -7.62
C GLN A 163 0.24 15.56 -6.79
N THR A 164 1.45 15.80 -7.26
CA THR A 164 2.65 15.19 -6.67
C THR A 164 3.66 16.24 -6.29
N THR A 165 4.01 16.31 -5.00
CA THR A 165 5.14 17.10 -4.52
C THR A 165 6.36 16.21 -4.33
N GLY A 166 7.45 16.56 -4.98
CA GLY A 166 8.76 15.94 -4.77
C GLY A 166 9.55 16.73 -3.72
N PHE A 167 9.57 16.24 -2.48
CA PHE A 167 10.33 16.87 -1.40
C PHE A 167 11.80 16.40 -1.42
N GLU A 168 12.72 17.35 -1.41
CA GLU A 168 14.16 17.11 -1.31
C GLU A 168 14.80 18.13 -0.34
N ILE A 169 15.65 17.64 0.54
CA ILE A 169 16.30 18.47 1.55
C ILE A 169 17.46 19.30 0.98
N ASP A 170 18.04 18.84 -0.11
CA ASP A 170 19.12 19.56 -0.82
C ASP A 170 18.50 20.66 -1.71
N GLU A 171 18.58 21.89 -1.25
CA GLU A 171 18.04 23.06 -1.97
C GLU A 171 18.64 23.21 -3.37
N SER A 172 19.90 22.83 -3.57
CA SER A 172 20.55 22.92 -4.89
C SER A 172 19.91 21.97 -5.90
N ARG A 173 19.49 20.79 -5.45
CA ARG A 173 18.73 19.82 -6.25
C ARG A 173 17.33 20.32 -6.54
N VAL A 174 16.66 20.89 -5.55
CA VAL A 174 15.33 21.49 -5.72
C VAL A 174 15.38 22.61 -6.76
N ASP A 175 16.38 23.48 -6.68
CA ASP A 175 16.57 24.57 -7.63
C ASP A 175 16.87 24.07 -9.06
N ALA A 176 17.65 23.02 -9.21
CA ALA A 176 17.87 22.37 -10.50
C ALA A 176 16.54 21.84 -11.09
N LEU A 177 15.75 21.13 -10.27
CA LEU A 177 14.45 20.61 -10.69
C LEU A 177 13.46 21.74 -11.02
N LYS A 178 13.39 22.80 -10.23
CA LYS A 178 12.54 23.98 -10.55
C LYS A 178 12.89 24.63 -11.89
N LYS A 179 14.17 24.60 -12.28
CA LYS A 179 14.66 25.09 -13.58
C LYS A 179 14.47 24.08 -14.72
N GLY A 180 13.88 22.91 -14.45
CA GLY A 180 13.67 21.85 -15.45
C GLY A 180 14.90 21.01 -15.76
N HIS A 181 15.93 21.04 -14.90
CA HIS A 181 17.15 20.25 -15.04
C HIS A 181 17.08 19.00 -14.18
N SER A 182 17.02 17.83 -14.82
CA SER A 182 17.17 16.54 -14.15
C SER A 182 18.63 16.22 -13.93
N TYR A 183 18.95 15.70 -12.75
CA TYR A 183 20.26 15.13 -12.42
C TYR A 183 20.23 13.59 -12.43
N ILE A 184 19.10 13.00 -12.83
CA ILE A 184 18.92 11.55 -12.97
C ILE A 184 18.89 11.22 -14.47
N HIS A 185 19.74 10.31 -14.89
CA HIS A 185 19.78 9.81 -16.26
C HIS A 185 19.00 8.50 -16.36
N GLU A 186 17.79 8.58 -16.90
CA GLU A 186 16.89 7.43 -17.09
C GLU A 186 16.15 7.62 -18.43
N ARG A 187 15.96 6.52 -19.15
CA ARG A 187 15.31 6.58 -20.47
C ARG A 187 13.85 7.04 -20.36
N GLY A 188 13.52 8.11 -21.09
CA GLY A 188 12.17 8.69 -21.12
C GLY A 188 11.82 9.55 -19.91
N LEU A 189 12.73 9.70 -18.94
CA LEU A 189 12.49 10.50 -17.73
C LEU A 189 12.47 12.00 -18.03
N ASP A 190 13.37 12.49 -18.87
CA ASP A 190 13.47 13.92 -19.18
C ASP A 190 12.23 14.44 -19.92
N GLU A 191 11.68 13.65 -20.85
CA GLU A 191 10.43 14.01 -21.53
C GLU A 191 9.24 14.00 -20.58
N LEU A 192 9.20 13.00 -19.70
CA LEU A 192 8.18 12.89 -18.66
C LEU A 192 8.26 14.06 -17.70
N PHE A 193 9.44 14.41 -17.23
CA PHE A 193 9.70 15.53 -16.35
C PHE A 193 9.26 16.87 -16.96
N LYS A 194 9.68 17.18 -18.18
CA LYS A 194 9.27 18.40 -18.90
C LYS A 194 7.75 18.51 -19.06
N ARG A 195 7.08 17.39 -19.26
CA ARG A 195 5.62 17.35 -19.41
C ARG A 195 4.86 17.56 -18.11
N GLN A 196 5.42 17.14 -16.96
CA GLN A 196 4.75 17.14 -15.67
C GLN A 196 5.17 18.29 -14.75
N LEU A 197 6.34 18.88 -14.95
CA LEU A 197 6.82 20.02 -14.17
C LEU A 197 5.82 21.18 -14.19
N ASN A 198 5.47 21.71 -13.02
CA ASN A 198 4.48 22.77 -12.81
C ASN A 198 3.05 22.44 -13.32
N LYS A 199 2.79 21.19 -13.68
CA LYS A 199 1.46 20.70 -14.02
C LYS A 199 0.92 19.82 -12.89
N ASN A 200 1.44 18.62 -12.78
CA ASN A 200 1.10 17.67 -11.74
C ASN A 200 2.30 17.34 -10.83
N PHE A 201 3.50 17.83 -11.15
CA PHE A 201 4.71 17.64 -10.35
C PHE A 201 5.29 18.98 -9.92
N LEU A 202 5.50 19.12 -8.61
CA LEU A 202 6.10 20.31 -7.99
C LEU A 202 7.29 19.90 -7.11
N PRO A 203 8.55 20.30 -7.45
CA PRO A 203 9.69 20.10 -6.56
C PRO A 203 9.69 21.13 -5.42
N SER A 204 9.92 20.68 -4.18
CA SER A 204 9.89 21.54 -3.00
C SER A 204 10.97 21.16 -1.98
N ALA A 205 11.55 22.18 -1.32
CA ALA A 205 12.39 22.02 -0.13
C ALA A 205 11.56 22.04 1.19
N GLU A 206 10.27 22.34 1.09
CA GLU A 206 9.34 22.35 2.22
C GLU A 206 8.31 21.24 2.10
N LEU A 207 8.04 20.57 3.21
CA LEU A 207 7.02 19.50 3.27
C LEU A 207 5.63 20.16 3.38
N PRO A 208 4.70 19.91 2.44
CA PRO A 208 3.39 20.53 2.45
C PRO A 208 2.51 20.03 3.62
N ASP A 209 1.58 20.88 4.07
CA ASP A 209 0.64 20.59 5.16
C ASP A 209 -0.60 19.81 4.73
N ASP A 210 -0.84 19.72 3.43
CA ASP A 210 -2.06 19.16 2.81
C ASP A 210 -1.82 17.81 2.10
N GLY A 211 -0.69 17.15 2.40
CA GLY A 211 -0.42 15.83 1.87
C GLY A 211 -1.42 14.78 2.37
N ASP A 212 -1.95 13.97 1.45
CA ASP A 212 -2.80 12.81 1.76
C ASP A 212 -1.99 11.52 1.86
N VAL A 213 -0.95 11.41 1.02
CA VAL A 213 -0.07 10.25 0.93
C VAL A 213 1.37 10.71 1.03
N PHE A 214 2.13 10.12 1.94
CA PHE A 214 3.57 10.37 2.10
C PHE A 214 4.36 9.12 1.73
N ILE A 215 5.21 9.20 0.71
CA ILE A 215 6.07 8.10 0.28
C ILE A 215 7.50 8.42 0.66
N ILE A 216 8.06 7.68 1.62
CA ILE A 216 9.42 7.86 2.09
C ILE A 216 10.37 7.03 1.23
N SER A 217 11.19 7.71 0.43
CA SER A 217 12.15 7.13 -0.52
C SER A 217 13.55 7.73 -0.35
N VAL A 218 13.96 7.94 0.90
CA VAL A 218 15.26 8.49 1.26
C VAL A 218 16.36 7.43 1.23
N GLY A 219 17.61 7.85 1.07
CA GLY A 219 18.77 6.96 1.10
C GLY A 219 18.96 6.28 2.46
N THR A 220 19.37 5.01 2.41
CA THR A 220 19.71 4.20 3.59
C THR A 220 21.09 3.63 3.39
N PRO A 221 22.17 4.43 3.53
CA PRO A 221 23.53 3.97 3.37
C PRO A 221 23.91 2.96 4.45
N VAL A 222 25.02 2.26 4.24
CA VAL A 222 25.63 1.40 5.25
C VAL A 222 26.98 1.98 5.66
N ASN A 223 27.26 1.93 6.95
CA ASN A 223 28.54 2.33 7.54
C ASN A 223 29.38 1.09 7.77
N LYS A 224 30.55 1.05 7.14
CA LYS A 224 31.56 0.03 7.38
C LYS A 224 32.62 0.59 8.33
N LYS A 225 32.57 0.18 9.57
CA LYS A 225 33.60 0.55 10.55
C LYS A 225 34.78 -0.41 10.46
N GLU A 226 35.97 0.16 10.63
CA GLU A 226 37.22 -0.63 10.65
C GLU A 226 37.19 -1.60 11.83
N GLY A 227 37.39 -2.91 11.56
CA GLY A 227 37.33 -3.97 12.56
C GLY A 227 35.96 -4.61 12.80
N GLU A 228 34.88 -4.08 12.22
CA GLU A 228 33.57 -4.74 12.24
C GLU A 228 33.43 -5.71 11.05
N PRO A 229 32.96 -6.95 11.29
CA PRO A 229 32.87 -7.97 10.23
C PRO A 229 31.79 -7.65 9.19
N LEU A 230 30.73 -6.91 9.57
CA LEU A 230 29.59 -6.58 8.72
C LEU A 230 29.32 -5.06 8.78
N PRO A 231 28.94 -4.44 7.65
CA PRO A 231 28.46 -3.07 7.64
C PRO A 231 27.14 -2.94 8.39
N THR A 232 26.94 -1.79 9.05
CA THR A 232 25.70 -1.48 9.76
C THR A 232 24.86 -0.48 8.98
N PRO A 233 23.54 -0.66 8.88
CA PRO A 233 22.67 0.26 8.16
C PRO A 233 22.56 1.60 8.92
N GLU A 234 22.66 2.72 8.21
CA GLU A 234 22.45 4.05 8.75
C GLU A 234 21.01 4.51 8.49
N LEU A 235 20.21 4.55 9.53
CA LEU A 235 18.79 4.91 9.46
C LEU A 235 18.49 6.35 9.87
N GLY A 236 19.52 7.20 9.99
CA GLY A 236 19.39 8.60 10.43
C GLY A 236 18.48 9.42 9.50
N PHE A 237 18.72 9.35 8.20
CA PHE A 237 17.88 10.04 7.20
C PHE A 237 16.44 9.53 7.22
N LEU A 238 16.24 8.23 7.40
CA LEU A 238 14.91 7.62 7.47
C LEU A 238 14.15 8.10 8.71
N LYS A 239 14.80 8.13 9.88
CA LYS A 239 14.20 8.64 11.14
C LYS A 239 13.81 10.12 11.00
N SER A 240 14.69 10.94 10.41
CA SER A 240 14.42 12.35 10.18
C SER A 240 13.24 12.56 9.23
N ALA A 241 13.18 11.79 8.13
CA ALA A 241 12.05 11.84 7.20
C ALA A 241 10.74 11.41 7.87
N ALA A 242 10.75 10.33 8.65
CA ALA A 242 9.60 9.87 9.41
C ALA A 242 9.13 10.91 10.45
N GLU A 243 10.06 11.59 11.14
CA GLU A 243 9.71 12.67 12.07
C GLU A 243 9.07 13.87 11.37
N MET A 244 9.61 14.28 10.23
CA MET A 244 9.03 15.37 9.43
C MET A 244 7.62 15.02 8.96
N VAL A 245 7.41 13.80 8.45
CA VAL A 245 6.09 13.29 8.05
C VAL A 245 5.15 13.25 9.25
N GLY A 246 5.60 12.72 10.39
CA GLY A 246 4.79 12.60 11.60
C GLY A 246 4.22 13.95 12.05
N LYS A 247 4.99 15.04 11.96
CA LYS A 247 4.54 16.41 12.28
C LYS A 247 3.43 16.94 11.33
N LYS A 248 3.28 16.33 10.14
CA LYS A 248 2.29 16.72 9.12
C LYS A 248 1.11 15.75 9.03
N LEU A 249 1.20 14.58 9.69
CA LEU A 249 0.16 13.55 9.61
C LEU A 249 -1.18 14.01 10.18
N LYS A 250 -2.22 13.62 9.48
CA LYS A 250 -3.63 13.78 9.86
C LYS A 250 -4.29 12.41 9.85
N SER A 251 -5.40 12.29 10.59
CA SER A 251 -6.21 11.07 10.55
C SER A 251 -6.61 10.74 9.11
N GLY A 252 -6.47 9.46 8.75
CA GLY A 252 -6.75 8.94 7.42
C GLY A 252 -5.63 9.11 6.40
N ASN A 253 -4.48 9.68 6.76
CA ASN A 253 -3.33 9.73 5.85
C ASN A 253 -2.72 8.34 5.63
N LEU A 254 -2.04 8.19 4.50
CA LEU A 254 -1.27 6.99 4.14
C LEU A 254 0.22 7.31 4.12
N VAL A 255 1.01 6.52 4.86
CA VAL A 255 2.48 6.54 4.79
C VAL A 255 2.97 5.26 4.14
N ILE A 256 3.84 5.39 3.14
CA ILE A 256 4.44 4.26 2.43
C ILE A 256 5.96 4.37 2.56
N LEU A 257 6.58 3.37 3.18
CA LEU A 257 8.03 3.24 3.14
C LEU A 257 8.43 2.50 1.86
N ARG A 258 9.35 3.10 1.10
CA ARG A 258 9.87 2.55 -0.15
C ARG A 258 11.39 2.38 -0.15
N SER A 259 12.10 3.00 0.79
CA SER A 259 13.54 2.83 0.98
C SER A 259 13.88 1.38 1.29
N THR A 260 14.99 0.87 0.78
CA THR A 260 15.48 -0.47 1.14
C THR A 260 16.02 -0.43 2.58
N VAL A 261 15.48 -1.29 3.42
CA VAL A 261 15.77 -1.31 4.87
C VAL A 261 15.95 -2.74 5.37
N PRO A 262 16.62 -2.95 6.52
CA PRO A 262 16.59 -4.21 7.24
C PRO A 262 15.17 -4.62 7.62
N VAL A 263 14.94 -5.94 7.71
CA VAL A 263 13.64 -6.50 8.11
C VAL A 263 13.25 -6.01 9.51
N GLY A 264 12.00 -5.60 9.67
CA GLY A 264 11.45 -5.04 10.90
C GLY A 264 11.52 -3.51 10.99
N THR A 265 12.30 -2.83 10.14
CA THR A 265 12.53 -1.39 10.23
C THR A 265 11.24 -0.57 10.16
N THR A 266 10.29 -0.94 9.31
CA THR A 266 9.03 -0.20 9.18
C THR A 266 8.24 -0.20 10.49
N ARG A 267 8.15 -1.36 11.15
CA ARG A 267 7.40 -1.53 12.39
C ARG A 267 8.15 -1.06 13.62
N GLU A 268 9.46 -1.34 13.71
CA GLU A 268 10.23 -1.12 14.93
C GLU A 268 10.89 0.27 14.98
N VAL A 269 11.12 0.90 13.83
CA VAL A 269 11.78 2.20 13.74
C VAL A 269 10.85 3.29 13.21
N VAL A 270 10.23 3.08 12.03
CA VAL A 270 9.44 4.14 11.37
C VAL A 270 8.13 4.39 12.12
N LEU A 271 7.39 3.35 12.44
CA LEU A 271 6.09 3.45 13.13
C LEU A 271 6.20 4.22 14.46
N PRO A 272 7.11 3.87 15.40
CA PRO A 272 7.22 4.61 16.66
C PRO A 272 7.59 6.09 16.49
N VAL A 273 8.40 6.42 15.48
CA VAL A 273 8.76 7.82 15.18
C VAL A 273 7.54 8.59 14.66
N LEU A 274 6.76 8.00 13.74
CA LEU A 274 5.53 8.60 13.23
C LEU A 274 4.51 8.84 14.35
N GLU A 275 4.25 7.81 15.17
CA GLU A 275 3.32 7.90 16.30
C GLU A 275 3.74 8.96 17.31
N LYS A 276 5.03 9.00 17.69
CA LYS A 276 5.56 9.99 18.63
C LYS A 276 5.44 11.42 18.10
N ALA A 277 5.71 11.62 16.81
CA ALA A 277 5.70 12.96 16.22
C ALA A 277 4.30 13.49 15.94
N SER A 278 3.35 12.61 15.62
CA SER A 278 1.97 12.97 15.27
C SER A 278 1.01 12.92 16.47
N GLY A 279 1.30 12.11 17.48
CA GLY A 279 0.33 11.73 18.53
C GLY A 279 -0.78 10.78 18.06
N LEU A 280 -0.70 10.31 16.82
CA LEU A 280 -1.67 9.40 16.19
C LEU A 280 -1.18 7.96 16.30
N LYS A 281 -2.12 7.00 16.14
CA LYS A 281 -1.84 5.56 16.17
C LYS A 281 -1.84 4.95 14.77
N GLY A 282 -0.74 4.28 14.40
CA GLY A 282 -0.63 3.57 13.13
C GLY A 282 -1.56 2.37 13.05
N GLY A 283 -2.23 2.22 11.91
CA GLY A 283 -3.25 1.20 11.70
C GLY A 283 -4.62 1.52 12.31
N GLU A 284 -4.71 2.60 13.08
CA GLU A 284 -5.96 3.11 13.66
C GLU A 284 -6.31 4.48 13.08
N ASP A 285 -5.44 5.47 13.28
CA ASP A 285 -5.65 6.84 12.84
C ASP A 285 -5.03 7.10 11.46
N PHE A 286 -3.93 6.43 11.13
CA PHE A 286 -3.28 6.53 9.83
C PHE A 286 -2.83 5.16 9.33
N HIS A 287 -2.64 5.05 8.01
CA HIS A 287 -2.18 3.82 7.35
C HIS A 287 -0.67 3.83 7.19
N LEU A 288 -0.03 2.68 7.40
CA LEU A 288 1.40 2.49 7.14
C LEU A 288 1.64 1.18 6.39
N SER A 289 2.43 1.27 5.32
CA SER A 289 2.80 0.12 4.49
C SER A 289 4.25 0.20 4.03
N PHE A 290 4.77 -0.96 3.66
CA PHE A 290 6.02 -1.09 2.91
C PHE A 290 5.73 -1.53 1.48
N ALA A 291 6.22 -0.78 0.50
CA ALA A 291 6.05 -1.05 -0.92
C ALA A 291 7.38 -0.93 -1.65
N PRO A 292 8.18 -2.03 -1.73
CA PRO A 292 9.56 -1.98 -2.24
C PRO A 292 9.65 -1.60 -3.71
N GLU A 293 10.75 -0.91 -4.04
CA GLU A 293 11.19 -0.69 -5.41
C GLU A 293 11.98 -1.89 -5.93
N ARG A 294 11.66 -2.32 -7.17
CA ARG A 294 12.32 -3.47 -7.81
C ARG A 294 12.76 -3.22 -9.25
N THR A 295 12.68 -1.97 -9.70
CA THR A 295 13.07 -1.62 -11.07
C THR A 295 14.59 -1.64 -11.26
N ALA A 296 15.01 -1.91 -12.47
CA ALA A 296 16.40 -1.82 -12.89
C ALA A 296 16.71 -0.43 -13.45
N GLU A 297 17.91 0.06 -13.18
CA GLU A 297 18.44 1.28 -13.76
C GLU A 297 18.46 1.19 -15.30
N GLY A 298 18.05 2.27 -15.98
CA GLY A 298 17.86 2.32 -17.42
C GLY A 298 16.48 1.79 -17.90
N LYS A 299 15.65 1.23 -17.01
CA LYS A 299 14.31 0.70 -17.30
C LYS A 299 13.24 1.14 -16.32
N ALA A 300 13.56 2.00 -15.35
CA ALA A 300 12.70 2.27 -14.22
C ALA A 300 11.33 2.81 -14.62
N VAL A 301 11.26 3.80 -15.52
CA VAL A 301 9.98 4.37 -15.98
C VAL A 301 9.07 3.32 -16.62
N LYS A 302 9.65 2.38 -17.37
CA LYS A 302 8.93 1.28 -18.00
C LYS A 302 8.51 0.24 -16.94
N GLU A 303 9.45 -0.22 -16.12
CA GLU A 303 9.23 -1.30 -15.15
C GLU A 303 8.30 -0.89 -14.00
N LEU A 304 8.24 0.38 -13.60
CA LEU A 304 7.23 0.90 -12.68
C LEU A 304 5.78 0.67 -13.19
N ARG A 305 5.60 0.56 -14.51
CA ARG A 305 4.31 0.33 -15.15
C ARG A 305 4.03 -1.13 -15.51
N GLU A 306 5.07 -1.96 -15.54
CA GLU A 306 4.97 -3.36 -16.01
C GLU A 306 5.13 -4.39 -14.89
N LEU A 307 5.92 -4.09 -13.86
CA LEU A 307 6.17 -5.03 -12.78
C LEU A 307 5.04 -5.00 -11.75
N PRO A 308 4.60 -6.17 -11.26
CA PRO A 308 3.67 -6.24 -10.13
C PRO A 308 4.25 -5.54 -8.89
N GLN A 309 3.44 -4.71 -8.21
CA GLN A 309 3.84 -4.07 -6.96
C GLN A 309 3.54 -5.00 -5.77
N MET A 310 4.57 -5.32 -4.98
CA MET A 310 4.41 -5.99 -3.69
C MET A 310 4.06 -4.97 -2.62
N ILE A 311 3.17 -5.32 -1.70
CA ILE A 311 2.72 -4.46 -0.61
C ILE A 311 2.56 -5.30 0.67
N GLY A 312 3.16 -4.85 1.76
CA GLY A 312 2.88 -5.30 3.12
C GLY A 312 2.41 -4.11 3.96
N GLY A 313 1.35 -4.28 4.74
CA GLY A 313 0.79 -3.21 5.58
C GLY A 313 0.74 -3.59 7.06
N LEU A 314 0.51 -2.60 7.94
CA LEU A 314 0.25 -2.84 9.37
C LEU A 314 -0.97 -3.74 9.57
N ASN A 315 -1.99 -3.51 8.74
CA ASN A 315 -3.25 -4.22 8.68
C ASN A 315 -3.74 -4.26 7.22
N GLU A 316 -4.88 -4.91 7.00
CA GLU A 316 -5.47 -5.06 5.67
C GLU A 316 -5.86 -3.71 5.06
N GLU A 317 -6.37 -2.78 5.87
CA GLU A 317 -6.73 -1.43 5.43
C GLU A 317 -5.51 -0.66 4.89
N SER A 318 -4.37 -0.79 5.54
CA SER A 318 -3.10 -0.20 5.08
C SER A 318 -2.65 -0.81 3.74
N VAL A 319 -2.84 -2.12 3.56
CA VAL A 319 -2.55 -2.81 2.29
C VAL A 319 -3.48 -2.30 1.19
N GLU A 320 -4.79 -2.24 1.46
CA GLU A 320 -5.76 -1.79 0.44
C GLU A 320 -5.63 -0.30 0.10
N ALA A 321 -5.36 0.56 1.09
CA ALA A 321 -5.07 1.98 0.83
C ALA A 321 -3.85 2.16 -0.10
N THR A 322 -2.81 1.35 0.11
CA THR A 322 -1.62 1.36 -0.74
C THR A 322 -1.89 0.71 -2.10
N ALA A 323 -2.63 -0.39 -2.14
CA ALA A 323 -3.03 -1.05 -3.38
C ALA A 323 -3.86 -0.11 -4.28
N ALA A 324 -4.75 0.67 -3.69
CA ALA A 324 -5.55 1.65 -4.42
C ALA A 324 -4.67 2.72 -5.11
N LEU A 325 -3.58 3.18 -4.46
CA LEU A 325 -2.63 4.12 -5.07
C LEU A 325 -1.88 3.48 -6.27
N PHE A 326 -1.41 2.24 -6.10
CA PHE A 326 -0.58 1.59 -7.12
C PHE A 326 -1.39 0.92 -8.24
N ARG A 327 -2.69 0.71 -8.09
CA ARG A 327 -3.55 0.07 -9.10
C ARG A 327 -3.52 0.79 -10.44
N ASP A 328 -3.43 2.11 -10.42
CA ASP A 328 -3.36 2.92 -11.64
C ASP A 328 -1.96 2.97 -12.26
N LEU A 329 -0.93 2.49 -11.56
CA LEU A 329 0.45 2.51 -12.03
C LEU A 329 0.90 1.17 -12.61
N THR A 330 0.48 0.06 -12.00
CA THR A 330 1.01 -1.29 -12.26
C THR A 330 -0.10 -2.28 -12.61
N PRO A 331 0.16 -3.29 -13.47
CA PRO A 331 -0.87 -4.23 -13.91
C PRO A 331 -1.36 -5.17 -12.80
N ALA A 332 -0.58 -5.36 -11.73
CA ALA A 332 -0.93 -6.29 -10.67
C ALA A 332 -0.37 -5.85 -9.30
N ILE A 333 -1.14 -6.16 -8.26
CA ILE A 333 -0.76 -5.94 -6.86
C ILE A 333 -0.59 -7.29 -6.17
N VAL A 334 0.59 -7.50 -5.57
CA VAL A 334 0.89 -8.68 -4.76
C VAL A 334 0.78 -8.30 -3.29
N ARG A 335 -0.30 -8.71 -2.65
CA ARG A 335 -0.56 -8.46 -1.23
C ARG A 335 0.17 -9.47 -0.38
N LEU A 336 0.97 -9.01 0.55
CA LEU A 336 1.69 -9.81 1.52
C LEU A 336 1.03 -9.71 2.89
N LYS A 337 1.11 -10.76 3.68
CA LYS A 337 0.41 -10.83 4.97
C LYS A 337 1.01 -9.89 6.03
N THR A 338 2.31 -9.59 5.92
CA THR A 338 3.00 -8.71 6.87
C THR A 338 3.93 -7.73 6.15
N ILE A 339 4.28 -6.66 6.84
CA ILE A 339 5.28 -5.68 6.38
C ILE A 339 6.63 -6.38 6.20
N GLU A 340 7.02 -7.22 7.15
CA GLU A 340 8.30 -7.92 7.18
C GLU A 340 8.46 -8.84 5.96
N GLN A 341 7.37 -9.45 5.49
CA GLN A 341 7.38 -10.21 4.23
C GLN A 341 7.73 -9.34 3.02
N ALA A 342 7.26 -8.10 2.99
CA ALA A 342 7.58 -7.18 1.90
C ALA A 342 9.03 -6.68 1.98
N GLU A 343 9.53 -6.40 3.18
CA GLU A 343 10.92 -6.00 3.41
C GLU A 343 11.89 -7.12 3.01
N ILE A 344 11.68 -8.35 3.51
CA ILE A 344 12.56 -9.48 3.19
C ILE A 344 12.49 -9.86 1.70
N ALA A 345 11.31 -9.78 1.06
CA ALA A 345 11.18 -10.09 -0.36
C ALA A 345 12.05 -9.18 -1.25
N LYS A 346 12.20 -7.89 -0.88
CA LYS A 346 13.13 -6.98 -1.54
C LYS A 346 14.58 -7.44 -1.40
N LEU A 347 14.99 -7.74 -0.17
CA LEU A 347 16.37 -8.16 0.12
C LEU A 347 16.69 -9.49 -0.55
N LEU A 348 15.78 -10.49 -0.49
CA LEU A 348 15.97 -11.78 -1.13
C LEU A 348 16.28 -11.68 -2.63
N ASN A 349 15.58 -10.81 -3.36
CA ASN A 349 15.85 -10.61 -4.78
C ASN A 349 17.29 -10.12 -5.03
N ASN A 350 17.77 -9.17 -4.23
CA ASN A 350 19.10 -8.62 -4.37
C ASN A 350 20.19 -9.59 -3.90
N CYS A 351 20.00 -10.23 -2.74
CA CYS A 351 20.92 -11.26 -2.24
C CYS A 351 21.06 -12.45 -3.20
N PHE A 352 19.95 -12.94 -3.75
CA PHE A 352 19.99 -14.03 -4.73
C PHE A 352 20.71 -13.62 -6.02
N ARG A 353 20.51 -12.39 -6.47
CA ARG A 353 21.22 -11.85 -7.63
C ARG A 353 22.72 -11.71 -7.37
N ASP A 354 23.11 -11.22 -6.21
CA ASP A 354 24.50 -11.14 -5.77
C ASP A 354 25.15 -12.53 -5.74
N LEU A 355 24.49 -13.51 -5.12
CA LEU A 355 24.98 -14.90 -5.03
C LEU A 355 25.21 -15.50 -6.42
N LYS A 356 24.32 -15.25 -7.39
CA LYS A 356 24.50 -15.73 -8.78
C LYS A 356 25.74 -15.14 -9.44
N PHE A 357 26.00 -13.86 -9.28
CA PHE A 357 27.19 -13.21 -9.85
C PHE A 357 28.46 -13.67 -9.11
N SER A 358 28.40 -13.76 -7.79
CA SER A 358 29.51 -14.25 -6.98
C SER A 358 29.89 -15.68 -7.34
N PHE A 359 28.92 -16.56 -7.59
CA PHE A 359 29.13 -17.91 -8.08
C PHE A 359 29.86 -17.91 -9.43
N ALA A 360 29.40 -17.12 -10.41
CA ALA A 360 30.04 -17.01 -11.71
C ALA A 360 31.51 -16.54 -11.62
N ASN A 361 31.78 -15.57 -10.75
CA ASN A 361 33.14 -15.08 -10.51
C ASN A 361 34.00 -16.13 -9.78
N TYR A 362 33.43 -16.87 -8.83
CA TYR A 362 34.16 -17.94 -8.11
C TYR A 362 34.58 -19.07 -9.02
N VAL A 363 33.72 -19.56 -9.91
CA VAL A 363 34.06 -20.62 -10.85
C VAL A 363 35.14 -20.24 -11.86
N THR A 364 35.40 -18.95 -12.07
CA THR A 364 36.50 -18.44 -12.88
C THR A 364 37.85 -18.90 -12.32
N GLN A 365 38.02 -18.87 -11.00
CA GLN A 365 39.25 -19.32 -10.34
C GLN A 365 39.48 -20.84 -10.56
N ILE A 366 38.39 -21.61 -10.57
CA ILE A 366 38.49 -23.07 -10.87
C ILE A 366 38.89 -23.27 -12.32
N ALA A 367 38.27 -22.54 -13.26
CA ALA A 367 38.56 -22.67 -14.68
C ALA A 367 40.02 -22.27 -15.01
N GLU A 368 40.54 -21.22 -14.38
CA GLU A 368 41.94 -20.81 -14.49
C GLU A 368 42.91 -21.94 -14.08
N HIS A 369 42.59 -22.66 -12.99
CA HIS A 369 43.40 -23.77 -12.53
C HIS A 369 43.50 -24.90 -13.58
N TYR A 370 42.45 -25.13 -14.36
CA TYR A 370 42.39 -26.13 -15.41
C TYR A 370 42.70 -25.56 -16.82
N ASN A 371 43.09 -24.31 -16.94
CA ASN A 371 43.32 -23.60 -18.18
C ASN A 371 42.15 -23.69 -19.17
N VAL A 372 40.92 -23.47 -18.68
CA VAL A 372 39.68 -23.56 -19.42
C VAL A 372 39.10 -22.14 -19.60
N ASP A 373 38.60 -21.82 -20.80
CA ASP A 373 37.84 -20.60 -21.02
C ASP A 373 36.45 -20.74 -20.39
N ILE A 374 36.27 -20.04 -19.26
CA ILE A 374 35.00 -20.07 -18.52
C ILE A 374 33.86 -19.40 -19.25
N VAL A 375 34.11 -18.38 -20.05
CA VAL A 375 33.07 -17.66 -20.79
C VAL A 375 32.49 -18.54 -21.89
N GLU A 376 33.37 -19.25 -22.65
CA GLU A 376 32.96 -20.21 -23.65
C GLU A 376 32.20 -21.39 -22.99
N THR A 377 32.72 -21.88 -21.88
CA THR A 377 32.11 -22.98 -21.12
C THR A 377 30.71 -22.63 -20.63
N ILE A 378 30.52 -21.47 -20.03
CA ILE A 378 29.19 -21.02 -19.55
C ILE A 378 28.23 -20.83 -20.73
N ARG A 379 28.69 -20.25 -21.84
CA ARG A 379 27.84 -20.11 -23.04
C ARG A 379 27.38 -21.47 -23.57
N ALA A 380 28.28 -22.46 -23.61
CA ALA A 380 27.97 -23.81 -24.03
C ALA A 380 27.00 -24.51 -23.04
N ALA A 381 27.22 -24.33 -21.73
CA ALA A 381 26.37 -24.92 -20.70
C ALA A 381 24.94 -24.32 -20.73
N ASN A 382 24.82 -23.07 -21.08
CA ASN A 382 23.50 -22.39 -21.20
C ASN A 382 22.79 -22.67 -22.54
N GLN A 383 23.50 -23.19 -23.55
CA GLN A 383 22.95 -23.37 -24.87
C GLN A 383 21.83 -24.41 -24.89
N GLY A 384 20.60 -24.00 -25.19
CA GLY A 384 19.44 -24.89 -25.22
C GLY A 384 19.00 -25.44 -23.85
N TYR A 385 19.59 -24.96 -22.75
CA TYR A 385 19.23 -25.34 -21.38
C TYR A 385 18.35 -24.26 -20.75
N PRO A 386 17.03 -24.48 -20.60
CA PRO A 386 16.08 -23.46 -20.19
C PRO A 386 16.03 -23.23 -18.66
N ARG A 387 16.73 -24.04 -17.87
CA ARG A 387 16.75 -23.97 -16.42
C ARG A 387 17.96 -23.18 -15.94
N ASP A 388 17.74 -22.23 -15.04
CA ASP A 388 18.76 -21.49 -14.27
C ASP A 388 20.02 -21.10 -15.05
N PRO A 389 19.93 -20.18 -16.04
CA PRO A 389 21.07 -19.78 -16.83
C PRO A 389 22.16 -19.16 -15.93
N ILE A 390 23.39 -19.66 -16.09
CA ILE A 390 24.55 -19.19 -15.36
C ILE A 390 24.95 -17.82 -15.93
N PRO A 391 25.07 -16.75 -15.12
CA PRO A 391 25.58 -15.49 -15.60
C PRO A 391 27.05 -15.58 -16.00
N LEU A 392 27.48 -14.71 -16.91
CA LEU A 392 28.90 -14.58 -17.22
C LEU A 392 29.65 -13.91 -16.05
N PRO A 393 30.91 -14.28 -15.81
CA PRO A 393 31.73 -13.61 -14.81
C PRO A 393 31.97 -12.15 -15.18
N SER A 394 32.21 -11.33 -14.17
CA SER A 394 32.51 -9.91 -14.29
C SER A 394 33.68 -9.54 -13.38
N PRO A 395 34.32 -8.37 -13.55
CA PRO A 395 35.42 -7.93 -12.70
C PRO A 395 35.09 -7.83 -11.20
N GLY A 396 33.82 -7.94 -10.85
CA GLY A 396 33.31 -7.96 -9.48
C GLY A 396 31.79 -7.79 -9.48
N VAL A 397 31.16 -8.10 -8.34
CA VAL A 397 29.75 -7.77 -8.14
C VAL A 397 29.68 -6.29 -7.77
N GLY A 398 29.08 -5.47 -8.64
CA GLY A 398 29.05 -4.04 -8.50
C GLY A 398 27.64 -3.45 -8.44
N GLY A 399 27.59 -2.12 -8.28
CA GLY A 399 26.37 -1.35 -8.21
C GLY A 399 25.91 -1.07 -6.76
N ALA A 400 25.30 0.08 -6.56
CA ALA A 400 24.93 0.60 -5.24
C ALA A 400 24.01 -0.33 -4.41
N CYS A 401 23.25 -1.21 -5.06
CA CYS A 401 22.33 -2.13 -4.40
C CYS A 401 23.04 -3.41 -3.95
N LEU A 402 23.82 -4.07 -4.83
CA LEU A 402 24.41 -5.36 -4.54
C LEU A 402 25.61 -5.29 -3.56
N THR A 403 26.21 -4.12 -3.41
CA THR A 403 27.28 -3.88 -2.43
C THR A 403 26.77 -3.55 -1.02
N LYS A 404 25.46 -3.32 -0.88
CA LYS A 404 24.83 -2.83 0.35
C LYS A 404 23.77 -3.79 0.90
N ASP A 405 22.90 -4.33 0.04
CA ASP A 405 21.70 -5.05 0.46
C ASP A 405 21.95 -6.50 0.92
N PRO A 406 22.97 -7.25 0.38
CA PRO A 406 23.39 -8.51 0.99
C PRO A 406 24.08 -8.30 2.34
#